data_dd2f413faf934c1a42e9154a6d6cd06f
#
_entry.id   dd2f413faf934c1a42e9154a6d6cd06f
#
_cell.length_a   1.000
_cell.length_b   1.000
_cell.length_c   1.000
_cell.angle_alpha   90.00
_cell.angle_beta   90.00
_cell.angle_gamma   90.00
#
_symmetry.space_group_name_H-M   'P 1'
#
loop_
_entity.id
_entity.type
_entity.pdbx_description
1 polymer ?
#
loop_
_entity_poly.entity_id
_entity_poly.type
_entity_poly.pdbx_seq_one_letter_code
_entity_poly.pdbx_strand_id
1 'polypeptide(L)'
;MLKADWKTGLKIVVAAAVAAMTLKAFLVTSCFIPSSGMENSLYQGEGVLVEKWSYGPRVPFPSVFGYHRITPLQAKKGDIMLFNNPSPTAVNTAVEQRNVFIGRCVGAPGDTMMLNNELMNTGCGVFSPDSKLLYTYPASKEDSLLAVLTALGITNNRLISYTNEGDYIRSFRSEER
;
A
#
# COMPACT_ATOMS: atom_id res chain seq x y z
N MET A 1 -0.65 10.79 -52.51
CA MET A 1 -1.66 10.60 -51.44
C MET A 1 -1.74 9.11 -51.16
N LEU A 2 -1.11 8.64 -50.09
CA LEU A 2 -1.20 7.26 -49.61
C LEU A 2 -2.64 7.03 -49.11
N LYS A 3 -3.42 6.25 -49.84
CA LYS A 3 -4.68 5.70 -49.30
C LYS A 3 -4.30 4.76 -48.17
N ALA A 4 -4.33 5.27 -46.92
CA ALA A 4 -4.20 4.43 -45.76
C ALA A 4 -5.35 3.43 -45.78
N ASP A 5 -5.02 2.16 -46.04
CA ASP A 5 -6.00 1.09 -46.10
C ASP A 5 -6.61 0.96 -44.69
N TRP A 6 -7.88 1.31 -44.53
CA TRP A 6 -8.56 1.32 -43.21
C TRP A 6 -8.41 -0.01 -42.48
N LYS A 7 -8.27 -1.10 -43.22
CA LYS A 7 -8.00 -2.45 -42.70
C LYS A 7 -6.61 -2.54 -42.05
N THR A 8 -5.62 -1.88 -42.63
CA THR A 8 -4.26 -1.80 -42.06
C THR A 8 -4.26 -0.92 -40.77
N GLY A 9 -4.97 0.20 -40.83
CA GLY A 9 -5.16 1.06 -39.62
C GLY A 9 -5.84 0.30 -38.49
N LEU A 10 -6.90 -0.44 -38.76
CA LEU A 10 -7.60 -1.26 -37.78
C LEU A 10 -6.69 -2.35 -37.16
N LYS A 11 -5.89 -3.04 -37.99
CA LYS A 11 -4.93 -4.05 -37.47
C LYS A 11 -3.90 -3.44 -36.54
N ILE A 12 -3.37 -2.27 -36.86
CA ILE A 12 -2.41 -1.57 -36.01
C ILE A 12 -3.04 -1.20 -34.63
N VAL A 13 -4.27 -0.66 -34.65
CA VAL A 13 -4.99 -0.32 -33.43
C VAL A 13 -5.26 -1.56 -32.56
N VAL A 14 -5.71 -2.64 -33.18
CA VAL A 14 -5.96 -3.91 -32.45
C VAL A 14 -4.64 -4.46 -31.89
N ALA A 15 -3.56 -4.49 -32.66
CA ALA A 15 -2.26 -4.95 -32.20
C ALA A 15 -1.74 -4.10 -31.03
N ALA A 16 -1.88 -2.78 -31.10
CA ALA A 16 -1.50 -1.87 -30.03
C ALA A 16 -2.35 -2.09 -28.75
N ALA A 17 -3.66 -2.29 -28.89
CA ALA A 17 -4.55 -2.60 -27.79
C ALA A 17 -4.19 -3.92 -27.10
N VAL A 18 -3.93 -4.97 -27.89
CA VAL A 18 -3.49 -6.29 -27.38
C VAL A 18 -2.15 -6.15 -26.64
N ALA A 19 -1.19 -5.44 -27.22
CA ALA A 19 0.10 -5.19 -26.58
C ALA A 19 -0.04 -4.44 -25.26
N ALA A 20 -0.87 -3.38 -25.22
CA ALA A 20 -1.14 -2.61 -24.01
C ALA A 20 -1.82 -3.46 -22.93
N MET A 21 -2.80 -4.30 -23.30
CA MET A 21 -3.45 -5.22 -22.35
C MET A 21 -2.47 -6.25 -21.80
N THR A 22 -1.58 -6.78 -22.63
CA THR A 22 -0.55 -7.74 -22.21
C THR A 22 0.44 -7.10 -21.25
N LEU A 23 0.91 -5.88 -21.55
CA LEU A 23 1.76 -5.12 -20.63
C LEU A 23 1.08 -4.92 -19.26
N LYS A 24 -0.15 -4.45 -19.27
CA LYS A 24 -0.93 -4.22 -18.04
C LYS A 24 -1.17 -5.52 -17.26
N ALA A 25 -1.44 -6.62 -17.95
CA ALA A 25 -1.70 -7.90 -17.30
C ALA A 25 -0.47 -8.48 -16.61
N PHE A 26 0.71 -8.40 -17.24
CA PHE A 26 1.90 -9.11 -16.80
C PHE A 26 2.96 -8.22 -16.13
N LEU A 27 3.10 -6.97 -16.55
CA LEU A 27 4.23 -6.14 -16.15
C LEU A 27 3.88 -5.10 -15.08
N VAL A 28 2.82 -4.33 -15.27
CA VAL A 28 2.52 -3.18 -14.39
C VAL A 28 1.05 -3.08 -14.06
N THR A 29 0.78 -2.53 -12.89
CA THR A 29 -0.56 -2.06 -12.53
C THR A 29 -0.47 -0.69 -11.89
N SER A 30 -1.44 0.18 -12.18
CA SER A 30 -1.58 1.46 -11.51
C SER A 30 -2.61 1.36 -10.40
N CYS A 31 -2.33 1.94 -9.27
CA CYS A 31 -3.30 2.08 -8.19
C CYS A 31 -3.15 3.44 -7.51
N PHE A 32 -4.21 3.87 -6.82
CA PHE A 32 -4.18 5.04 -5.95
C PHE A 32 -4.06 4.60 -4.50
N ILE A 33 -3.34 5.39 -3.70
CA ILE A 33 -3.17 5.13 -2.28
C ILE A 33 -4.46 5.54 -1.54
N PRO A 34 -5.20 4.59 -0.95
CA PRO A 34 -6.51 4.89 -0.38
C PRO A 34 -6.46 5.49 1.02
N SER A 35 -5.33 5.36 1.73
CA SER A 35 -5.23 5.72 3.15
C SER A 35 -3.87 6.30 3.51
N SER A 36 -3.82 6.97 4.65
CA SER A 36 -2.60 7.55 5.22
C SER A 36 -1.67 6.54 5.93
N GLY A 37 -1.93 5.24 5.82
CA GLY A 37 -1.15 4.20 6.52
C GLY A 37 0.32 4.12 6.13
N MET A 38 0.67 4.65 4.95
CA MET A 38 2.04 4.64 4.41
C MET A 38 2.61 6.05 4.24
N GLU A 39 2.04 7.07 4.93
CA GLU A 39 2.59 8.43 4.91
C GLU A 39 4.05 8.44 5.37
N ASN A 40 4.85 9.32 4.79
CA ASN A 40 6.28 9.43 4.70
C ASN A 40 6.91 8.65 3.53
N SER A 41 6.31 7.55 3.08
CA SER A 41 6.72 6.84 1.87
C SER A 41 5.73 7.05 0.73
N LEU A 42 4.44 7.01 1.02
CA LEU A 42 3.36 7.15 0.05
C LEU A 42 2.21 7.93 0.70
N TYR A 43 1.74 8.97 0.04
CA TYR A 43 0.67 9.81 0.58
C TYR A 43 -0.70 9.42 0.02
N GLN A 44 -1.74 9.65 0.81
CA GLN A 44 -3.12 9.40 0.39
C GLN A 44 -3.45 10.21 -0.86
N GLY A 45 -4.03 9.55 -1.88
CA GLY A 45 -4.40 10.15 -3.16
C GLY A 45 -3.31 10.09 -4.22
N GLU A 46 -2.09 9.69 -3.88
CA GLU A 46 -1.03 9.50 -4.87
C GLU A 46 -1.34 8.32 -5.79
N GLY A 47 -1.02 8.50 -7.08
CA GLY A 47 -1.03 7.43 -8.08
C GLY A 47 0.34 6.75 -8.12
N VAL A 48 0.37 5.44 -7.89
CA VAL A 48 1.59 4.63 -7.95
C VAL A 48 1.52 3.60 -9.06
N LEU A 49 2.67 3.34 -9.65
CA LEU A 49 2.85 2.29 -10.64
C LEU A 49 3.58 1.12 -9.97
N VAL A 50 2.89 -0.02 -9.90
CA VAL A 50 3.39 -1.21 -9.24
C VAL A 50 3.86 -2.21 -10.28
N GLU A 51 5.11 -2.63 -10.19
CA GLU A 51 5.68 -3.69 -11.00
C GLU A 51 5.23 -5.07 -10.49
N LYS A 52 4.96 -5.97 -11.42
CA LYS A 52 4.44 -7.32 -11.11
C LYS A 52 5.50 -8.42 -11.18
N TRP A 53 6.66 -8.12 -11.77
CA TRP A 53 7.71 -9.12 -11.97
C TRP A 53 8.62 -9.34 -10.77
N SER A 54 8.76 -8.36 -9.87
CA SER A 54 9.68 -8.44 -8.72
C SER A 54 9.42 -9.63 -7.80
N TYR A 55 8.18 -10.09 -7.71
CA TYR A 55 7.81 -11.27 -6.92
C TYR A 55 7.33 -12.45 -7.78
N GLY A 56 7.75 -12.48 -9.04
CA GLY A 56 7.33 -13.44 -10.06
C GLY A 56 5.94 -13.10 -10.64
N PRO A 57 5.83 -13.06 -11.97
CA PRO A 57 4.57 -12.79 -12.65
C PRO A 57 3.49 -13.77 -12.21
N ARG A 58 2.30 -13.26 -11.94
CA ARG A 58 1.15 -14.09 -11.61
C ARG A 58 0.43 -14.52 -12.89
N VAL A 59 0.06 -15.79 -12.97
CA VAL A 59 -0.80 -16.28 -14.05
C VAL A 59 -2.15 -15.53 -13.97
N PRO A 60 -2.59 -14.90 -15.08
CA PRO A 60 -3.88 -14.19 -15.10
C PRO A 60 -5.03 -15.18 -14.90
N PHE A 61 -6.17 -14.66 -14.43
CA PHE A 61 -7.40 -15.43 -14.18
C PHE A 61 -7.24 -16.57 -13.15
N PRO A 62 -6.80 -16.29 -11.91
CA PRO A 62 -6.60 -17.31 -10.88
C PRO A 62 -7.89 -18.05 -10.51
N SER A 63 -9.07 -17.51 -10.77
CA SER A 63 -10.35 -18.20 -10.62
C SER A 63 -10.51 -19.39 -11.58
N VAL A 64 -9.80 -19.40 -12.72
CA VAL A 64 -9.86 -20.45 -13.73
C VAL A 64 -8.65 -21.39 -13.61
N PHE A 65 -7.44 -20.83 -13.49
CA PHE A 65 -6.18 -21.58 -13.53
C PHE A 65 -5.60 -21.84 -12.13
N GLY A 66 -6.26 -21.41 -11.08
CA GLY A 66 -5.70 -21.42 -9.73
C GLY A 66 -4.65 -20.33 -9.52
N TYR A 67 -4.22 -20.15 -8.27
CA TYR A 67 -3.21 -19.15 -7.93
C TYR A 67 -1.81 -19.72 -8.13
N HIS A 68 -1.16 -19.29 -9.21
CA HIS A 68 0.21 -19.69 -9.54
C HIS A 68 1.07 -18.46 -9.83
N ARG A 69 2.33 -18.50 -9.39
CA ARG A 69 3.38 -17.53 -9.75
C ARG A 69 4.50 -18.24 -10.50
N ILE A 70 5.01 -17.60 -11.52
CA ILE A 70 6.17 -18.05 -12.29
C ILE A 70 7.40 -17.56 -11.53
N THR A 71 8.26 -18.49 -11.07
CA THR A 71 9.48 -18.17 -10.31
C THR A 71 9.22 -17.24 -9.13
N PRO A 72 8.57 -17.73 -8.04
CA PRO A 72 8.25 -16.90 -6.89
C PRO A 72 9.54 -16.42 -6.21
N LEU A 73 9.72 -15.11 -6.11
CA LEU A 73 10.77 -14.48 -5.35
C LEU A 73 10.25 -14.09 -3.96
N GLN A 74 11.12 -14.14 -2.97
CA GLN A 74 10.78 -13.77 -1.60
C GLN A 74 10.86 -12.25 -1.41
N ALA A 75 9.91 -11.69 -0.70
CA ALA A 75 9.95 -10.31 -0.26
C ALA A 75 11.09 -10.09 0.73
N LYS A 76 11.74 -8.95 0.65
CA LYS A 76 12.80 -8.55 1.57
C LYS A 76 12.26 -7.54 2.58
N LYS A 77 12.88 -7.48 3.75
CA LYS A 77 12.60 -6.42 4.73
C LYS A 77 12.78 -5.04 4.07
N GLY A 78 11.84 -4.16 4.31
CA GLY A 78 11.83 -2.82 3.75
C GLY A 78 11.09 -2.67 2.43
N ASP A 79 10.81 -3.75 1.71
CA ASP A 79 10.07 -3.68 0.45
C ASP A 79 8.64 -3.18 0.66
N ILE A 80 8.20 -2.28 -0.20
CA ILE A 80 6.79 -1.86 -0.26
C ILE A 80 6.06 -2.79 -1.21
N MET A 81 5.01 -3.43 -0.71
CA MET A 81 4.29 -4.48 -1.44
C MET A 81 2.81 -4.16 -1.56
N LEU A 82 2.27 -4.49 -2.71
CA LEU A 82 0.83 -4.55 -2.96
C LEU A 82 0.37 -6.00 -2.78
N PHE A 83 -0.60 -6.25 -1.89
CA PHE A 83 -1.08 -7.60 -1.59
C PHE A 83 -2.59 -7.64 -1.39
N ASN A 84 -3.18 -8.79 -1.67
CA ASN A 84 -4.59 -9.02 -1.40
C ASN A 84 -4.81 -9.37 0.08
N ASN A 85 -5.95 -8.96 0.63
CA ASN A 85 -6.30 -9.27 2.02
C ASN A 85 -6.13 -10.77 2.32
N PRO A 86 -5.24 -11.15 3.26
CA PRO A 86 -5.05 -12.55 3.63
C PRO A 86 -6.24 -13.13 4.38
N SER A 87 -7.02 -12.28 5.07
CA SER A 87 -8.19 -12.67 5.87
C SER A 87 -9.47 -12.02 5.33
N PRO A 88 -10.05 -12.53 4.24
CA PRO A 88 -11.28 -11.99 3.69
C PRO A 88 -12.45 -12.26 4.64
N THR A 89 -13.42 -11.35 4.66
CA THR A 89 -14.64 -11.46 5.48
C THR A 89 -15.47 -12.69 5.11
N ALA A 90 -15.47 -13.09 3.82
CA ALA A 90 -16.13 -14.29 3.34
C ALA A 90 -15.10 -15.40 3.07
N VAL A 91 -15.31 -16.58 3.63
CA VAL A 91 -14.38 -17.73 3.60
C VAL A 91 -13.96 -18.14 2.18
N ASN A 92 -14.86 -18.04 1.20
CA ASN A 92 -14.62 -18.48 -0.18
C ASN A 92 -14.41 -17.32 -1.17
N THR A 93 -14.00 -16.13 -0.70
CA THR A 93 -13.74 -15.01 -1.60
C THR A 93 -12.54 -15.29 -2.48
N ALA A 94 -12.75 -15.28 -3.81
CA ALA A 94 -11.68 -15.42 -4.79
C ALA A 94 -10.63 -14.32 -4.59
N VAL A 95 -9.35 -14.63 -4.82
CA VAL A 95 -8.23 -13.70 -4.58
C VAL A 95 -8.42 -12.38 -5.34
N GLU A 96 -9.02 -12.42 -6.54
CA GLU A 96 -9.29 -11.25 -7.38
C GLU A 96 -10.33 -10.29 -6.79
N GLN A 97 -11.22 -10.81 -5.95
CA GLN A 97 -12.30 -10.05 -5.31
C GLN A 97 -11.93 -9.52 -3.93
N ARG A 98 -10.75 -9.89 -3.44
CA ARG A 98 -10.26 -9.42 -2.13
C ARG A 98 -9.75 -8.01 -2.21
N ASN A 99 -9.99 -7.24 -1.15
CA ASN A 99 -9.43 -5.90 -1.02
C ASN A 99 -7.91 -5.95 -1.15
N VAL A 100 -7.37 -4.95 -1.80
CA VAL A 100 -5.93 -4.80 -2.01
C VAL A 100 -5.39 -3.82 -0.99
N PHE A 101 -4.30 -4.20 -0.34
CA PHE A 101 -3.57 -3.38 0.61
C PHE A 101 -2.17 -3.08 0.09
N ILE A 102 -1.62 -1.96 0.53
CA ILE A 102 -0.22 -1.61 0.34
C ILE A 102 0.44 -1.51 1.71
N GLY A 103 1.64 -2.04 1.85
CA GLY A 103 2.36 -2.03 3.11
C GLY A 103 3.84 -2.34 2.94
N ARG A 104 4.61 -1.99 3.96
CA ARG A 104 6.04 -2.30 4.01
C ARG A 104 6.27 -3.67 4.67
N CYS A 105 7.12 -4.47 4.06
CA CYS A 105 7.56 -5.74 4.63
C CYS A 105 8.47 -5.47 5.84
N VAL A 106 8.01 -5.82 7.03
CA VAL A 106 8.78 -5.63 8.29
C VAL A 106 9.48 -6.91 8.75
N GLY A 107 9.10 -8.07 8.20
CA GLY A 107 9.73 -9.35 8.50
C GLY A 107 9.64 -10.30 7.32
N ALA A 108 10.68 -11.06 7.10
CA ALA A 108 10.79 -12.11 6.09
C ALA A 108 10.65 -13.51 6.72
N PRO A 109 10.38 -14.57 5.93
CA PRO A 109 10.32 -15.94 6.45
C PRO A 109 11.60 -16.31 7.20
N GLY A 110 11.46 -16.82 8.42
CA GLY A 110 12.57 -17.17 9.31
C GLY A 110 12.98 -16.07 10.29
N ASP A 111 12.43 -14.88 10.19
CA ASP A 111 12.71 -13.82 11.14
C ASP A 111 11.93 -14.00 12.44
N THR A 112 12.56 -13.64 13.55
CA THR A 112 11.90 -13.49 14.84
C THR A 112 11.65 -12.02 15.09
N MET A 113 10.41 -11.63 15.36
CA MET A 113 10.03 -10.24 15.63
C MET A 113 9.43 -10.12 17.02
N MET A 114 9.85 -9.10 17.77
CA MET A 114 9.20 -8.68 19.00
C MET A 114 8.21 -7.57 18.69
N LEU A 115 6.93 -7.82 18.98
CA LEU A 115 5.86 -6.85 18.87
C LEU A 115 5.63 -6.25 20.25
N ASN A 116 5.96 -4.99 20.42
CA ASN A 116 5.70 -4.20 21.62
C ASN A 116 5.04 -2.88 21.23
N ASN A 117 4.80 -2.01 22.20
CA ASN A 117 4.22 -0.68 21.97
C ASN A 117 5.25 0.33 21.43
N GLU A 118 6.48 -0.08 21.21
CA GLU A 118 7.54 0.75 20.67
C GLU A 118 7.60 0.60 19.15
N LEU A 119 8.28 1.54 18.49
CA LEU A 119 8.51 1.47 17.07
C LEU A 119 9.38 0.26 16.72
N MET A 120 8.91 -0.51 15.74
CA MET A 120 9.68 -1.65 15.25
C MET A 120 10.97 -1.19 14.58
N ASN A 121 12.09 -1.73 15.07
CA ASN A 121 13.36 -1.64 14.36
C ASN A 121 13.35 -2.70 13.24
N THR A 122 13.44 -2.26 12.00
CA THR A 122 13.40 -3.14 10.81
C THR A 122 14.71 -3.90 10.56
N GLY A 123 15.66 -3.86 11.51
CA GLY A 123 16.94 -4.55 11.40
C GLY A 123 17.97 -3.84 10.50
N CYS A 124 17.59 -2.78 9.82
CA CYS A 124 18.49 -1.92 9.04
C CYS A 124 19.02 -0.72 9.85
N GLY A 125 18.80 -0.72 11.16
CA GLY A 125 19.16 0.39 12.05
C GLY A 125 18.29 1.64 11.91
N VAL A 126 17.29 1.61 11.04
CA VAL A 126 16.38 2.72 10.78
C VAL A 126 14.96 2.27 11.09
N PHE A 127 14.22 3.07 11.87
CA PHE A 127 12.79 2.87 12.05
C PHE A 127 12.08 2.94 10.70
N SER A 128 11.04 2.12 10.51
CA SER A 128 10.20 2.25 9.32
C SER A 128 9.67 3.69 9.23
N PRO A 129 9.87 4.39 8.11
CA PRO A 129 9.38 5.76 7.95
C PRO A 129 7.85 5.86 8.10
N ASP A 130 7.16 4.76 7.82
CA ASP A 130 5.70 4.66 7.91
C ASP A 130 5.21 4.31 9.32
N SER A 131 6.10 4.10 10.28
CA SER A 131 5.72 3.74 11.66
C SER A 131 5.04 4.89 12.37
N LYS A 132 3.89 4.61 12.96
CA LYS A 132 3.08 5.57 13.72
C LYS A 132 2.77 5.00 15.10
N LEU A 133 2.74 5.85 16.11
CA LEU A 133 2.19 5.51 17.43
C LEU A 133 0.87 6.24 17.64
N LEU A 134 -0.07 5.55 18.26
CA LEU A 134 -1.35 6.11 18.66
C LEU A 134 -1.23 6.62 20.11
N TYR A 135 -1.64 7.85 20.31
CA TYR A 135 -1.73 8.47 21.63
C TYR A 135 -3.17 8.84 21.93
N THR A 136 -3.59 8.51 23.14
CA THR A 136 -4.89 8.88 23.68
C THR A 136 -4.70 10.00 24.69
N TYR A 137 -5.52 11.03 24.62
CA TYR A 137 -5.47 12.19 25.53
C TYR A 137 -6.87 12.77 25.75
N PRO A 138 -7.11 13.41 26.92
CA PRO A 138 -8.39 14.03 27.21
C PRO A 138 -8.74 15.14 26.22
N ALA A 139 -10.00 15.21 25.79
CA ALA A 139 -10.50 16.23 24.88
C ALA A 139 -10.22 17.66 25.35
N SER A 140 -10.17 17.88 26.66
CA SER A 140 -9.85 19.18 27.27
C SER A 140 -8.44 19.70 26.95
N LYS A 141 -7.53 18.86 26.49
CA LYS A 141 -6.17 19.23 26.09
C LYS A 141 -6.00 19.48 24.60
N GLU A 142 -7.06 19.38 23.82
CA GLU A 142 -7.03 19.52 22.35
C GLU A 142 -6.44 20.87 21.92
N ASP A 143 -6.93 21.98 22.46
CA ASP A 143 -6.47 23.33 22.09
C ASP A 143 -4.99 23.54 22.42
N SER A 144 -4.54 23.02 23.56
CA SER A 144 -3.14 23.09 23.97
C SER A 144 -2.25 22.27 23.04
N LEU A 145 -2.69 21.08 22.64
CA LEU A 145 -1.97 20.23 21.70
C LEU A 145 -1.89 20.87 20.30
N LEU A 146 -2.99 21.45 19.82
CA LEU A 146 -3.01 22.14 18.53
C LEU A 146 -2.08 23.34 18.51
N ALA A 147 -1.99 24.10 19.59
CA ALA A 147 -1.04 25.21 19.72
C ALA A 147 0.41 24.73 19.62
N VAL A 148 0.75 23.62 20.29
CA VAL A 148 2.10 23.01 20.21
C VAL A 148 2.39 22.50 18.80
N LEU A 149 1.47 21.76 18.18
CA LEU A 149 1.63 21.25 16.82
C LEU A 149 1.84 22.38 15.83
N THR A 150 1.08 23.46 15.96
CA THR A 150 1.23 24.67 15.10
C THR A 150 2.60 25.33 15.30
N ALA A 151 3.05 25.44 16.54
CA ALA A 151 4.38 26.01 16.85
C ALA A 151 5.53 25.17 16.29
N LEU A 152 5.36 23.84 16.19
CA LEU A 152 6.31 22.92 15.60
C LEU A 152 6.16 22.80 14.05
N GLY A 153 5.20 23.49 13.45
CA GLY A 153 4.97 23.43 12.00
C GLY A 153 4.31 22.14 11.52
N ILE A 154 3.72 21.35 12.43
CA ILE A 154 3.06 20.08 12.12
C ILE A 154 1.61 20.36 11.69
N THR A 155 1.34 20.39 10.40
CA THR A 155 0.02 20.75 9.84
C THR A 155 -0.85 19.56 9.47
N ASN A 156 -0.26 18.38 9.28
CA ASN A 156 -0.96 17.20 8.74
C ASN A 156 -1.41 16.19 9.80
N ASN A 157 -1.34 16.55 11.07
CA ASN A 157 -1.77 15.66 12.14
C ASN A 157 -3.29 15.80 12.36
N ARG A 158 -4.05 14.76 12.04
CA ARG A 158 -5.50 14.74 12.15
C ARG A 158 -5.95 13.83 13.30
N LEU A 159 -7.06 14.20 13.90
CA LEU A 159 -7.78 13.33 14.83
C LEU A 159 -8.23 12.06 14.08
N ILE A 160 -7.94 10.88 14.64
CA ILE A 160 -8.28 9.59 14.01
C ILE A 160 -9.64 9.10 14.51
N SER A 161 -9.84 9.11 15.81
CA SER A 161 -11.00 8.53 16.47
C SER A 161 -11.18 9.09 17.87
N TYR A 162 -12.24 8.64 18.54
CA TYR A 162 -12.57 8.93 19.93
C TYR A 162 -12.68 7.61 20.69
N THR A 163 -12.34 7.61 21.98
CA THR A 163 -12.64 6.50 22.88
C THR A 163 -14.10 6.55 23.32
N ASN A 164 -14.60 5.46 23.87
CA ASN A 164 -15.94 5.43 24.48
C ASN A 164 -16.07 6.37 25.69
N GLU A 165 -14.95 6.74 26.29
CA GLU A 165 -14.86 7.68 27.44
C GLU A 165 -14.76 9.15 27.00
N GLY A 166 -14.70 9.40 25.68
CA GLY A 166 -14.63 10.74 25.10
C GLY A 166 -13.20 11.29 24.92
N ASP A 167 -12.19 10.47 25.14
CA ASP A 167 -10.81 10.85 24.87
C ASP A 167 -10.52 10.84 23.37
N TYR A 168 -9.59 11.68 22.96
CA TYR A 168 -9.17 11.80 21.57
C TYR A 168 -7.98 10.88 21.26
N ILE A 169 -7.97 10.33 20.05
CA ILE A 169 -6.89 9.48 19.55
C ILE A 169 -6.23 10.15 18.34
N ARG A 170 -4.92 10.41 18.45
CA ARG A 170 -4.08 10.90 17.34
C ARG A 170 -2.92 9.97 17.09
N SER A 171 -2.47 9.90 15.83
CA SER A 171 -1.24 9.21 15.47
C SER A 171 -0.11 10.20 15.24
N PHE A 172 1.06 9.88 15.77
CA PHE A 172 2.28 10.64 15.56
C PHE A 172 3.30 9.77 14.83
N ARG A 173 3.97 10.36 13.84
CA ARG A 173 5.06 9.76 13.10
C ARG A 173 6.35 9.84 13.91
N SER A 174 7.36 9.06 13.52
CA SER A 174 8.68 9.09 14.17
C SER A 174 9.34 10.46 14.15
N GLU A 175 9.03 11.30 13.15
CA GLU A 175 9.58 12.65 12.98
C GLU A 175 8.85 13.72 13.82
N GLU A 176 7.66 13.40 14.31
CA GLU A 176 6.78 14.31 15.08
C GLU A 176 6.86 14.09 16.60
N ARG A 177 7.91 13.42 17.10
CA ARG A 177 8.08 13.04 18.50
C ARG A 177 9.13 13.86 19.20
#